data_2c3acb16909b6ba38d3b4e1953fcb746
#
_entry.id   2c3acb16909b6ba38d3b4e1953fcb746
#
_cell.length_a   1.000
_cell.length_b   1.000
_cell.length_c   1.000
_cell.angle_alpha   90.00
_cell.angle_beta   90.00
_cell.angle_gamma   90.00
#
_symmetry.space_group_name_H-M   'P 1'
#
loop_
_entity.id
_entity.type
_entity.pdbx_description
1 polymer ?
#
loop_
_entity_poly.entity_id
_entity_poly.type
_entity_poly.pdbx_seq_one_letter_code
_entity_poly.pdbx_strand_id
1 'polypeptide(L)'
;MLGKRIGYGREAMAPHSLTLTMVGAALLWVGWFGFNAGSNLEATSGATLAFINTLLAPAAAVLAWCIGEVITKGKASMLGAASGLVAGLVGITPACGSVGPMGAIMIGLACGFVCLWGVTGFKRMMGADDTLDVFGIHGLGGIVGAILTGVFAAPSLGGTAGADFNIASQVMIQAEGVLITIVWSGVVAFIAFKLVDMVIGLRVSEEDEREGLDVTAHGETAYHM
;
A
#
# COMPACT_ATOMS: atom_id res chain seq x y z
N MET A 1 -13.16 0.69 -15.40
CA MET A 1 -13.34 1.68 -16.46
C MET A 1 -12.33 1.47 -17.59
N LEU A 2 -11.04 1.36 -17.31
CA LEU A 2 -9.96 1.15 -18.30
C LEU A 2 -10.02 -0.20 -19.02
N GLY A 3 -10.62 -1.22 -18.44
CA GLY A 3 -10.60 -2.58 -18.96
C GLY A 3 -9.30 -3.33 -18.61
N LYS A 4 -9.17 -4.54 -19.13
CA LYS A 4 -7.97 -5.37 -18.94
C LYS A 4 -6.96 -5.09 -20.03
N ARG A 5 -5.66 -5.10 -19.67
CA ARG A 5 -4.56 -5.01 -20.65
C ARG A 5 -4.53 -6.24 -21.55
N ILE A 6 -3.94 -6.07 -22.71
CA ILE A 6 -3.68 -7.17 -23.65
C ILE A 6 -2.80 -8.21 -22.94
N GLY A 7 -3.12 -9.49 -23.10
CA GLY A 7 -2.38 -10.57 -22.45
C GLY A 7 -2.67 -10.79 -20.96
N TYR A 8 -3.51 -9.96 -20.31
CA TYR A 8 -3.82 -10.12 -18.89
C TYR A 8 -4.31 -11.52 -18.54
N GLY A 9 -3.65 -12.16 -17.57
CA GLY A 9 -3.95 -13.52 -17.12
C GLY A 9 -3.45 -14.64 -18.05
N ARG A 10 -2.78 -14.31 -19.15
CA ARG A 10 -2.18 -15.26 -20.10
C ARG A 10 -0.67 -15.08 -20.22
N GLU A 11 -0.19 -13.86 -20.12
CA GLU A 11 1.21 -13.48 -20.23
C GLU A 11 1.78 -13.05 -18.88
N ALA A 12 3.08 -13.28 -18.66
CA ALA A 12 3.76 -12.82 -17.46
C ALA A 12 3.93 -11.28 -17.52
N MET A 13 3.45 -10.59 -16.50
CA MET A 13 3.50 -9.13 -16.38
C MET A 13 4.41 -8.74 -15.20
N ALA A 14 5.64 -9.27 -15.20
CA ALA A 14 6.63 -8.96 -14.18
C ALA A 14 7.23 -7.57 -14.40
N PRO A 15 7.78 -6.92 -13.36
CA PRO A 15 8.56 -5.71 -13.51
C PRO A 15 9.71 -5.93 -14.48
N HIS A 16 9.99 -4.95 -15.37
CA HIS A 16 11.09 -5.05 -16.33
C HIS A 16 12.48 -5.12 -15.66
N SER A 17 12.61 -4.55 -14.44
CA SER A 17 13.83 -4.62 -13.63
C SER A 17 13.48 -4.79 -12.14
N LEU A 18 13.65 -6.02 -11.64
CA LEU A 18 13.39 -6.32 -10.23
C LEU A 18 14.38 -5.61 -9.30
N THR A 19 15.63 -5.44 -9.73
CA THR A 19 16.65 -4.69 -8.97
C THR A 19 16.25 -3.24 -8.80
N LEU A 20 15.81 -2.56 -9.88
CA LEU A 20 15.34 -1.18 -9.79
C LEU A 20 14.05 -1.05 -8.99
N THR A 21 13.18 -2.04 -9.01
CA THR A 21 11.98 -2.09 -8.17
C THR A 21 12.36 -2.09 -6.68
N MET A 22 13.35 -2.90 -6.29
CA MET A 22 13.85 -2.93 -4.91
C MET A 22 14.56 -1.62 -4.51
N VAL A 23 15.36 -1.04 -5.40
CA VAL A 23 15.99 0.27 -5.18
C VAL A 23 14.91 1.34 -4.98
N GLY A 24 13.89 1.36 -5.84
CA GLY A 24 12.74 2.28 -5.71
C GLY A 24 12.00 2.11 -4.39
N ALA A 25 11.73 0.87 -3.97
CA ALA A 25 11.09 0.59 -2.69
C ALA A 25 11.94 1.06 -1.50
N ALA A 26 13.26 0.88 -1.55
CA ALA A 26 14.18 1.33 -0.52
C ALA A 26 14.22 2.88 -0.42
N LEU A 27 14.29 3.58 -1.56
CA LEU A 27 14.23 5.04 -1.61
C LEU A 27 12.88 5.56 -1.12
N LEU A 28 11.79 4.87 -1.46
CA LEU A 28 10.45 5.19 -0.96
C LEU A 28 10.39 5.07 0.57
N TRP A 29 11.03 4.05 1.15
CA TRP A 29 11.12 3.91 2.62
C TRP A 29 11.87 5.09 3.25
N VAL A 30 13.00 5.47 2.68
CA VAL A 30 13.75 6.66 3.16
C VAL A 30 12.87 7.91 3.12
N GLY A 31 12.14 8.15 2.02
CA GLY A 31 11.20 9.26 1.91
C GLY A 31 10.05 9.19 2.92
N TRP A 32 9.64 7.98 3.28
CA TRP A 32 8.52 7.76 4.20
C TRP A 32 8.83 8.15 5.65
N PHE A 33 10.09 8.15 6.07
CA PHE A 33 10.48 8.78 7.34
C PHE A 33 10.14 10.27 7.35
N GLY A 34 10.42 10.97 6.25
CA GLY A 34 9.98 12.36 6.07
C GLY A 34 8.47 12.50 6.05
N PHE A 35 7.79 11.61 5.35
CA PHE A 35 6.33 11.61 5.26
C PHE A 35 5.65 11.44 6.62
N ASN A 36 6.04 10.45 7.40
CA ASN A 36 5.43 10.14 8.70
C ASN A 36 5.98 11.04 9.83
N ALA A 37 7.29 11.06 10.06
CA ALA A 37 7.88 11.83 11.14
C ALA A 37 7.84 13.35 10.86
N GLY A 38 8.01 13.75 9.59
CA GLY A 38 7.89 15.14 9.17
C GLY A 38 6.47 15.69 9.35
N SER A 39 5.44 14.87 9.24
CA SER A 39 4.04 15.26 9.49
C SER A 39 3.75 15.63 10.96
N ASN A 40 4.67 15.34 11.87
CA ASN A 40 4.60 15.82 13.24
C ASN A 40 4.84 17.35 13.34
N LEU A 41 5.42 17.98 12.31
CA LEU A 41 5.70 19.41 12.15
C LEU A 41 6.61 20.01 13.23
N GLU A 42 7.13 19.23 14.16
CA GLU A 42 8.00 19.63 15.25
C GLU A 42 9.03 18.53 15.55
N ALA A 43 10.23 18.90 15.93
CA ALA A 43 11.29 17.99 16.36
C ALA A 43 11.10 17.56 17.82
N THR A 44 10.07 16.77 18.09
CA THR A 44 9.67 16.31 19.42
C THR A 44 9.72 14.79 19.55
N SER A 45 9.38 14.27 20.73
CA SER A 45 9.21 12.83 20.97
C SER A 45 8.16 12.18 20.05
N GLY A 46 7.15 12.93 19.60
CA GLY A 46 6.16 12.46 18.64
C GLY A 46 6.78 12.14 17.28
N ALA A 47 7.67 13.02 16.77
CA ALA A 47 8.42 12.75 15.54
C ALA A 47 9.34 11.54 15.67
N THR A 48 9.99 11.38 16.83
CA THR A 48 10.85 10.21 17.13
C THR A 48 10.04 8.92 17.17
N LEU A 49 8.87 8.94 17.78
CA LEU A 49 7.96 7.80 17.81
C LEU A 49 7.51 7.40 16.40
N ALA A 50 7.06 8.38 15.61
CA ALA A 50 6.66 8.15 14.22
C ALA A 50 7.81 7.59 13.39
N PHE A 51 9.04 8.08 13.60
CA PHE A 51 10.25 7.57 12.94
C PHE A 51 10.51 6.10 13.28
N ILE A 52 10.52 5.73 14.57
CA ILE A 52 10.75 4.35 15.01
C ILE A 52 9.66 3.42 14.49
N ASN A 53 8.39 3.83 14.56
CA ASN A 53 7.28 3.03 14.07
C ASN A 53 7.34 2.82 12.55
N THR A 54 7.82 3.82 11.80
CA THR A 54 8.06 3.73 10.35
C THR A 54 9.23 2.80 10.00
N LEU A 55 10.11 2.50 10.95
CA LEU A 55 11.15 1.47 10.81
C LEU A 55 10.58 0.07 11.12
N LEU A 56 9.87 -0.08 12.23
CA LEU A 56 9.47 -1.39 12.77
C LEU A 56 8.36 -2.05 11.96
N ALA A 57 7.32 -1.30 11.60
CA ALA A 57 6.16 -1.89 10.92
C ALA A 57 6.50 -2.45 9.53
N PRO A 58 7.21 -1.74 8.63
CA PRO A 58 7.59 -2.32 7.34
C PRO A 58 8.56 -3.50 7.48
N ALA A 59 9.48 -3.49 8.45
CA ALA A 59 10.34 -4.64 8.72
C ALA A 59 9.52 -5.87 9.12
N ALA A 60 8.53 -5.71 10.01
CA ALA A 60 7.61 -6.77 10.41
C ALA A 60 6.73 -7.24 9.24
N ALA A 61 6.25 -6.32 8.39
CA ALA A 61 5.43 -6.65 7.22
C ALA A 61 6.20 -7.44 6.16
N VAL A 62 7.48 -7.11 5.92
CA VAL A 62 8.37 -7.90 5.05
C VAL A 62 8.47 -9.34 5.54
N LEU A 63 8.71 -9.54 6.84
CA LEU A 63 8.80 -10.88 7.43
C LEU A 63 7.48 -11.64 7.27
N ALA A 64 6.35 -11.00 7.58
CA ALA A 64 5.02 -11.61 7.44
C ALA A 64 4.72 -11.99 5.98
N TRP A 65 5.04 -11.11 5.03
CA TRP A 65 4.86 -11.37 3.61
C TRP A 65 5.72 -12.55 3.13
N CYS A 66 7.02 -12.53 3.45
CA CYS A 66 7.95 -13.61 3.09
C CYS A 66 7.53 -14.95 3.69
N ILE A 67 7.12 -14.98 4.96
CA ILE A 67 6.57 -16.18 5.61
C ILE A 67 5.32 -16.66 4.88
N GLY A 68 4.39 -15.76 4.57
CA GLY A 68 3.19 -16.08 3.82
C GLY A 68 3.47 -16.65 2.42
N GLU A 69 4.46 -16.11 1.70
CA GLU A 69 4.89 -16.67 0.41
C GLU A 69 5.54 -18.05 0.58
N VAL A 70 6.38 -18.26 1.58
CA VAL A 70 6.96 -19.58 1.84
C VAL A 70 5.87 -20.62 2.12
N ILE A 71 4.85 -20.27 2.91
CA ILE A 71 3.73 -21.17 3.23
C ILE A 71 2.89 -21.47 1.97
N THR A 72 2.63 -20.46 1.13
CA THR A 72 1.68 -20.59 0.00
C THR A 72 2.33 -21.00 -1.31
N LYS A 73 3.60 -20.61 -1.54
CA LYS A 73 4.32 -20.79 -2.80
C LYS A 73 5.63 -21.57 -2.65
N GLY A 74 6.02 -21.89 -1.42
CA GLY A 74 7.25 -22.63 -1.09
C GLY A 74 8.53 -21.77 -1.07
N LYS A 75 8.51 -20.53 -1.55
CA LYS A 75 9.68 -19.63 -1.62
C LYS A 75 9.26 -18.19 -1.43
N ALA A 76 10.06 -17.43 -0.68
CA ALA A 76 9.97 -15.97 -0.64
C ALA A 76 10.55 -15.35 -1.92
N SER A 77 10.02 -14.18 -2.31
CA SER A 77 10.47 -13.45 -3.48
C SER A 77 10.95 -12.03 -3.13
N MET A 78 11.88 -11.48 -3.92
CA MET A 78 12.32 -10.09 -3.74
C MET A 78 11.20 -9.09 -4.03
N LEU A 79 10.35 -9.38 -5.03
CA LEU A 79 9.17 -8.56 -5.31
C LEU A 79 8.19 -8.60 -4.13
N GLY A 80 8.00 -9.78 -3.53
CA GLY A 80 7.19 -9.93 -2.32
C GLY A 80 7.75 -9.16 -1.14
N ALA A 81 9.08 -9.16 -0.94
CA ALA A 81 9.72 -8.37 0.09
C ALA A 81 9.49 -6.85 -0.14
N ALA A 82 9.63 -6.35 -1.37
CA ALA A 82 9.33 -4.97 -1.73
C ALA A 82 7.85 -4.61 -1.48
N SER A 83 6.93 -5.51 -1.85
CA SER A 83 5.50 -5.33 -1.62
C SER A 83 5.14 -5.33 -0.14
N GLY A 84 5.74 -6.25 0.64
CA GLY A 84 5.58 -6.31 2.10
C GLY A 84 6.10 -5.06 2.81
N LEU A 85 7.23 -4.52 2.33
CA LEU A 85 7.79 -3.26 2.82
C LEU A 85 6.77 -2.12 2.66
N VAL A 86 6.24 -1.94 1.45
CA VAL A 86 5.25 -0.89 1.17
C VAL A 86 3.95 -1.13 1.95
N ALA A 87 3.49 -2.38 2.06
CA ALA A 87 2.31 -2.71 2.87
C ALA A 87 2.45 -2.29 4.34
N GLY A 88 3.63 -2.51 4.92
CA GLY A 88 3.93 -2.06 6.28
C GLY A 88 4.01 -0.53 6.42
N LEU A 89 4.59 0.15 5.43
CA LEU A 89 4.63 1.62 5.38
C LEU A 89 3.23 2.23 5.30
N VAL A 90 2.40 1.70 4.42
CA VAL A 90 1.00 2.13 4.28
C VAL A 90 0.22 1.89 5.57
N GLY A 91 0.33 0.68 6.13
CA GLY A 91 -0.42 0.31 7.34
C GLY A 91 -0.05 1.12 8.57
N ILE A 92 1.22 1.49 8.74
CA ILE A 92 1.66 2.28 9.89
C ILE A 92 1.36 3.77 9.74
N THR A 93 1.15 4.26 8.53
CA THR A 93 0.99 5.70 8.27
C THR A 93 -0.10 6.36 9.13
N PRO A 94 -1.33 5.85 9.25
CA PRO A 94 -2.34 6.46 10.12
C PRO A 94 -2.04 6.31 11.61
N ALA A 95 -1.16 5.40 12.00
CA ALA A 95 -0.88 5.00 13.37
C ALA A 95 0.46 5.51 13.91
N CYS A 96 1.39 5.92 13.05
CA CYS A 96 2.81 6.08 13.38
C CYS A 96 3.10 6.98 14.59
N GLY A 97 2.32 8.03 14.81
CA GLY A 97 2.45 8.95 15.95
C GLY A 97 1.59 8.59 17.16
N SER A 98 0.72 7.56 17.03
CA SER A 98 -0.30 7.25 18.03
C SER A 98 -0.15 5.90 18.72
N VAL A 99 0.62 4.98 18.14
CA VAL A 99 0.82 3.63 18.68
C VAL A 99 2.23 3.45 19.23
N GLY A 100 2.37 2.56 20.19
CA GLY A 100 3.70 2.17 20.68
C GLY A 100 4.41 1.22 19.70
N PRO A 101 5.73 0.96 19.90
CA PRO A 101 6.53 0.11 19.02
C PRO A 101 5.97 -1.31 18.82
N MET A 102 5.41 -1.92 19.88
CA MET A 102 4.76 -3.23 19.77
C MET A 102 3.49 -3.18 18.89
N GLY A 103 2.68 -2.12 19.03
CA GLY A 103 1.54 -1.87 18.15
C GLY A 103 1.97 -1.73 16.69
N ALA A 104 3.07 -1.03 16.43
CA ALA A 104 3.62 -0.89 15.08
C ALA A 104 4.05 -2.25 14.49
N ILE A 105 4.71 -3.11 15.25
CA ILE A 105 5.06 -4.47 14.82
C ILE A 105 3.79 -5.27 14.48
N MET A 106 2.76 -5.23 15.34
CA MET A 106 1.52 -5.95 15.11
C MET A 106 0.77 -5.46 13.87
N ILE A 107 0.72 -4.14 13.65
CA ILE A 107 0.15 -3.54 12.43
C ILE A 107 0.94 -4.01 11.21
N GLY A 108 2.27 -4.00 11.27
CA GLY A 108 3.12 -4.49 10.19
C GLY A 108 2.86 -5.95 9.85
N LEU A 109 2.82 -6.84 10.84
CA LEU A 109 2.51 -8.26 10.65
C LEU A 109 1.13 -8.45 10.00
N ALA A 110 0.11 -7.75 10.51
CA ALA A 110 -1.25 -7.82 9.98
C ALA A 110 -1.30 -7.34 8.51
N CYS A 111 -0.68 -6.21 8.20
CA CYS A 111 -0.63 -5.68 6.84
C CYS A 111 0.14 -6.60 5.89
N GLY A 112 1.25 -7.20 6.33
CA GLY A 112 2.00 -8.16 5.52
C GLY A 112 1.15 -9.34 5.06
N PHE A 113 0.39 -9.96 5.95
CA PHE A 113 -0.49 -11.08 5.59
C PHE A 113 -1.75 -10.65 4.83
N VAL A 114 -2.44 -9.59 5.26
CA VAL A 114 -3.68 -9.15 4.61
C VAL A 114 -3.41 -8.63 3.20
N CYS A 115 -2.34 -7.86 3.01
CA CYS A 115 -1.99 -7.36 1.68
C CYS A 115 -1.50 -8.48 0.75
N LEU A 116 -0.77 -9.48 1.26
CA LEU A 116 -0.43 -10.68 0.49
C LEU A 116 -1.68 -11.39 -0.03
N TRP A 117 -2.70 -11.56 0.82
CA TRP A 117 -4.00 -12.07 0.38
C TRP A 117 -4.67 -11.09 -0.60
N GLY A 118 -4.56 -9.79 -0.37
CA GLY A 118 -5.11 -8.74 -1.23
C GLY A 118 -4.63 -8.83 -2.67
N VAL A 119 -3.33 -9.01 -2.87
CA VAL A 119 -2.72 -9.08 -4.21
C VAL A 119 -2.86 -10.45 -4.88
N THR A 120 -3.17 -11.50 -4.12
CA THR A 120 -3.32 -12.86 -4.65
C THR A 120 -4.78 -13.29 -4.71
N GLY A 121 -5.46 -13.35 -3.58
CA GLY A 121 -6.84 -13.84 -3.45
C GLY A 121 -7.86 -12.81 -3.87
N PHE A 122 -7.86 -11.65 -3.21
CA PHE A 122 -8.86 -10.61 -3.44
C PHE A 122 -8.83 -10.06 -4.87
N LYS A 123 -7.64 -9.77 -5.41
CA LYS A 123 -7.48 -9.33 -6.79
C LYS A 123 -8.08 -10.32 -7.79
N ARG A 124 -7.90 -11.63 -7.57
CA ARG A 124 -8.50 -12.68 -8.41
C ARG A 124 -10.02 -12.73 -8.29
N MET A 125 -10.56 -12.59 -7.07
CA MET A 125 -12.01 -12.56 -6.84
C MET A 125 -12.67 -11.38 -7.55
N MET A 126 -12.04 -10.22 -7.55
CA MET A 126 -12.51 -9.02 -8.25
C MET A 126 -12.31 -9.09 -9.77
N GLY A 127 -11.46 -9.98 -10.26
CA GLY A 127 -11.09 -10.03 -11.67
C GLY A 127 -10.43 -8.75 -12.17
N ALA A 128 -9.83 -7.96 -11.25
CA ALA A 128 -9.23 -6.67 -11.54
C ALA A 128 -7.84 -6.82 -12.17
N ASP A 129 -7.55 -5.99 -13.15
CA ASP A 129 -6.21 -5.80 -13.69
C ASP A 129 -5.52 -4.68 -12.90
N ASP A 130 -4.90 -5.07 -11.80
CA ASP A 130 -4.09 -4.21 -10.91
C ASP A 130 -2.65 -4.72 -10.92
N THR A 131 -1.87 -4.28 -11.91
CA THR A 131 -0.50 -4.78 -12.15
C THR A 131 0.47 -4.47 -11.05
N LEU A 132 0.36 -3.28 -10.50
CA LEU A 132 1.24 -2.79 -9.43
C LEU A 132 0.69 -3.13 -8.03
N ASP A 133 -0.38 -3.92 -7.97
CA ASP A 133 -1.03 -4.35 -6.73
C ASP A 133 -1.46 -3.18 -5.81
N VAL A 134 -1.78 -2.03 -6.44
CA VAL A 134 -2.04 -0.78 -5.72
C VAL A 134 -3.20 -0.92 -4.74
N PHE A 135 -4.33 -1.49 -5.18
CA PHE A 135 -5.46 -1.65 -4.28
C PHE A 135 -5.19 -2.68 -3.18
N GLY A 136 -4.53 -3.79 -3.53
CA GLY A 136 -4.17 -4.85 -2.58
C GLY A 136 -3.21 -4.37 -1.49
N ILE A 137 -2.29 -3.47 -1.80
CA ILE A 137 -1.30 -2.94 -0.87
C ILE A 137 -1.81 -1.66 -0.20
N HIS A 138 -2.19 -0.64 -0.98
CA HIS A 138 -2.55 0.67 -0.44
C HIS A 138 -4.00 0.72 0.05
N GLY A 139 -4.95 0.16 -0.68
CA GLY A 139 -6.36 0.13 -0.28
C GLY A 139 -6.56 -0.73 0.98
N LEU A 140 -6.21 -2.01 0.92
CA LEU A 140 -6.40 -2.92 2.05
C LEU A 140 -5.43 -2.60 3.20
N GLY A 141 -4.17 -2.28 2.92
CA GLY A 141 -3.20 -1.89 3.94
C GLY A 141 -3.63 -0.63 4.68
N GLY A 142 -4.14 0.39 3.97
CA GLY A 142 -4.66 1.61 4.59
C GLY A 142 -5.89 1.37 5.47
N ILE A 143 -6.82 0.52 5.01
CA ILE A 143 -8.01 0.13 5.80
C ILE A 143 -7.57 -0.59 7.08
N VAL A 144 -6.71 -1.60 6.97
CA VAL A 144 -6.19 -2.35 8.12
C VAL A 144 -5.45 -1.42 9.09
N GLY A 145 -4.58 -0.56 8.58
CA GLY A 145 -3.83 0.40 9.38
C GLY A 145 -4.74 1.37 10.13
N ALA A 146 -5.74 1.93 9.45
CA ALA A 146 -6.71 2.83 10.08
C ALA A 146 -7.51 2.14 11.21
N ILE A 147 -8.04 0.95 10.94
CA ILE A 147 -8.80 0.20 11.96
C ILE A 147 -7.90 -0.18 13.14
N LEU A 148 -6.70 -0.67 12.90
CA LEU A 148 -5.77 -1.06 13.96
C LEU A 148 -5.20 0.14 14.73
N THR A 149 -5.18 1.35 14.16
CA THR A 149 -4.92 2.58 14.91
C THR A 149 -5.93 2.73 16.05
N GLY A 150 -7.21 2.45 15.77
CA GLY A 150 -8.27 2.46 16.79
C GLY A 150 -8.05 1.47 17.93
N VAL A 151 -7.29 0.41 17.71
CA VAL A 151 -6.94 -0.59 18.73
C VAL A 151 -5.67 -0.20 19.48
N PHE A 152 -4.56 -0.01 18.73
CA PHE A 152 -3.21 0.08 19.30
C PHE A 152 -2.85 1.49 19.82
N ALA A 153 -3.67 2.51 19.56
CA ALA A 153 -3.51 3.82 20.20
C ALA A 153 -3.84 3.80 21.71
N ALA A 154 -4.47 2.74 22.22
CA ALA A 154 -4.81 2.58 23.62
C ALA A 154 -3.58 2.59 24.53
N PRO A 155 -3.58 3.34 25.65
CA PRO A 155 -2.47 3.35 26.62
C PRO A 155 -2.17 1.96 27.19
N SER A 156 -3.18 1.12 27.38
CA SER A 156 -3.03 -0.26 27.84
C SER A 156 -2.23 -1.16 26.88
N LEU A 157 -2.13 -0.75 25.61
CA LEU A 157 -1.35 -1.43 24.58
C LEU A 157 -0.06 -0.66 24.19
N GLY A 158 0.32 0.32 25.01
CA GLY A 158 1.50 1.15 24.80
C GLY A 158 1.30 2.32 23.84
N GLY A 159 0.05 2.63 23.48
CA GLY A 159 -0.30 3.79 22.66
C GLY A 159 -0.27 5.10 23.44
N THR A 160 -0.41 6.22 22.72
CA THR A 160 -0.25 7.58 23.26
C THR A 160 -1.57 8.31 23.51
N ALA A 161 -2.70 7.62 23.36
CA ALA A 161 -4.03 8.22 23.61
C ALA A 161 -4.22 8.60 25.08
N GLY A 162 -5.22 9.46 25.37
CA GLY A 162 -5.54 9.86 26.73
C GLY A 162 -6.14 8.71 27.57
N ALA A 163 -6.22 8.93 28.89
CA ALA A 163 -6.69 7.93 29.85
C ALA A 163 -8.14 7.47 29.61
N ASP A 164 -8.98 8.34 29.04
CA ASP A 164 -10.40 8.05 28.75
C ASP A 164 -10.59 7.35 27.36
N PHE A 165 -9.52 6.88 26.75
CA PHE A 165 -9.56 6.22 25.45
C PHE A 165 -10.38 4.93 25.48
N ASN A 166 -11.37 4.84 24.58
CA ASN A 166 -12.18 3.65 24.42
C ASN A 166 -11.93 3.01 23.05
N ILE A 167 -11.38 1.81 23.06
CA ILE A 167 -11.02 1.06 21.84
C ILE A 167 -12.23 0.88 20.92
N ALA A 168 -13.38 0.44 21.44
CA ALA A 168 -14.56 0.17 20.63
C ALA A 168 -15.08 1.43 19.93
N SER A 169 -15.15 2.54 20.67
CA SER A 169 -15.55 3.83 20.11
C SER A 169 -14.57 4.30 19.03
N GLN A 170 -13.26 4.19 19.29
CA GLN A 170 -12.25 4.63 18.33
C GLN A 170 -12.23 3.76 17.06
N VAL A 171 -12.39 2.45 17.18
CA VAL A 171 -12.51 1.55 16.03
C VAL A 171 -13.73 1.92 15.18
N MET A 172 -14.86 2.27 15.79
CA MET A 172 -16.04 2.74 15.06
C MET A 172 -15.77 4.04 14.30
N ILE A 173 -15.11 5.00 14.94
CA ILE A 173 -14.70 6.26 14.30
C ILE A 173 -13.77 5.99 13.11
N GLN A 174 -12.79 5.10 13.25
CA GLN A 174 -11.90 4.72 12.14
C GLN A 174 -12.67 4.03 11.02
N ALA A 175 -13.62 3.14 11.34
CA ALA A 175 -14.44 2.48 10.35
C ALA A 175 -15.33 3.47 9.57
N GLU A 176 -15.90 4.46 10.25
CA GLU A 176 -16.65 5.55 9.63
C GLU A 176 -15.77 6.37 8.68
N GLY A 177 -14.57 6.77 9.12
CA GLY A 177 -13.60 7.48 8.28
C GLY A 177 -13.20 6.68 7.04
N VAL A 178 -12.96 5.37 7.18
CA VAL A 178 -12.68 4.46 6.07
C VAL A 178 -13.86 4.42 5.09
N LEU A 179 -15.09 4.27 5.59
CA LEU A 179 -16.28 4.22 4.74
C LEU A 179 -16.49 5.53 3.96
N ILE A 180 -16.37 6.67 4.64
CA ILE A 180 -16.46 8.00 3.99
C ILE A 180 -15.40 8.12 2.89
N THR A 181 -14.17 7.71 3.16
CA THR A 181 -13.06 7.76 2.20
C THR A 181 -13.33 6.86 0.98
N ILE A 182 -13.83 5.65 1.18
CA ILE A 182 -14.16 4.73 0.09
C ILE A 182 -15.25 5.33 -0.80
N VAL A 183 -16.34 5.83 -0.20
CA VAL A 183 -17.46 6.40 -0.94
C VAL A 183 -17.02 7.65 -1.69
N TRP A 184 -16.35 8.59 -1.00
CA TRP A 184 -15.90 9.84 -1.60
C TRP A 184 -14.93 9.61 -2.76
N SER A 185 -13.86 8.83 -2.50
CA SER A 185 -12.84 8.53 -3.51
C SER A 185 -13.42 7.78 -4.72
N GLY A 186 -14.32 6.82 -4.45
CA GLY A 186 -15.00 6.07 -5.51
C GLY A 186 -15.85 6.94 -6.41
N VAL A 187 -16.68 7.81 -5.82
CA VAL A 187 -17.55 8.73 -6.57
C VAL A 187 -16.73 9.75 -7.36
N VAL A 188 -15.76 10.40 -6.70
CA VAL A 188 -14.92 11.42 -7.36
C VAL A 188 -14.08 10.80 -8.48
N ALA A 189 -13.47 9.63 -8.25
CA ALA A 189 -12.72 8.93 -9.28
C ALA A 189 -13.61 8.53 -10.47
N PHE A 190 -14.82 8.03 -10.21
CA PHE A 190 -15.78 7.71 -11.28
C PHE A 190 -16.11 8.92 -12.14
N ILE A 191 -16.42 10.06 -11.52
CA ILE A 191 -16.72 11.31 -12.23
C ILE A 191 -15.50 11.79 -13.03
N ALA A 192 -14.32 11.81 -12.40
CA ALA A 192 -13.09 12.25 -13.05
C ALA A 192 -12.75 11.37 -14.27
N PHE A 193 -12.81 10.05 -14.13
CA PHE A 193 -12.58 9.14 -15.25
C PHE A 193 -13.60 9.31 -16.38
N LYS A 194 -14.88 9.59 -16.07
CA LYS A 194 -15.88 9.86 -17.09
C LYS A 194 -15.60 11.16 -17.84
N LEU A 195 -15.17 12.21 -17.15
CA LEU A 195 -14.79 13.46 -17.77
C LEU A 195 -13.59 13.30 -18.72
N VAL A 196 -12.55 12.60 -18.26
CA VAL A 196 -11.36 12.30 -19.08
C VAL A 196 -11.73 11.47 -20.31
N ASP A 197 -12.57 10.44 -20.13
CA ASP A 197 -13.03 9.58 -21.22
C ASP A 197 -13.76 10.37 -22.32
N MET A 198 -14.58 11.35 -21.94
CA MET A 198 -15.30 12.19 -22.89
C MET A 198 -14.39 13.17 -23.65
N VAL A 199 -13.27 13.58 -23.09
CA VAL A 199 -12.41 14.63 -23.65
C VAL A 199 -11.26 14.05 -24.48
N ILE A 200 -10.55 13.07 -23.94
CA ILE A 200 -9.33 12.53 -24.57
C ILE A 200 -9.30 10.99 -24.66
N GLY A 201 -10.31 10.31 -24.10
CA GLY A 201 -10.32 8.86 -23.97
C GLY A 201 -9.48 8.38 -22.77
N LEU A 202 -9.72 7.13 -22.33
CA LEU A 202 -9.03 6.54 -21.18
C LEU A 202 -7.93 5.54 -21.57
N ARG A 203 -7.90 5.09 -22.82
CA ARG A 203 -7.02 4.03 -23.23
C ARG A 203 -6.44 4.29 -24.61
N VAL A 204 -5.19 3.96 -24.77
CA VAL A 204 -4.48 3.96 -26.06
C VAL A 204 -5.00 2.86 -26.98
N SER A 205 -4.63 2.90 -28.26
CA SER A 205 -4.95 1.83 -29.22
C SER A 205 -4.30 0.50 -28.81
N GLU A 206 -4.87 -0.62 -29.28
CA GLU A 206 -4.24 -1.93 -29.03
C GLU A 206 -2.88 -2.05 -29.70
N GLU A 207 -2.64 -1.33 -30.79
CA GLU A 207 -1.37 -1.30 -31.52
C GLU A 207 -0.29 -0.61 -30.68
N ASP A 208 -0.57 0.58 -30.15
CA ASP A 208 0.33 1.31 -29.27
C ASP A 208 0.63 0.53 -27.97
N GLU A 209 -0.39 -0.15 -27.41
CA GLU A 209 -0.22 -0.98 -26.21
C GLU A 209 0.71 -2.17 -26.46
N ARG A 210 0.70 -2.76 -27.68
CA ARG A 210 1.59 -3.86 -28.07
C ARG A 210 2.99 -3.41 -28.39
N GLU A 211 3.14 -2.27 -29.07
CA GLU A 211 4.43 -1.70 -29.41
C GLU A 211 5.20 -1.19 -28.19
N GLY A 212 4.46 -0.63 -27.22
CA GLY A 212 4.99 -0.07 -25.98
C GLY A 212 4.90 1.45 -25.95
N LEU A 213 4.38 1.99 -24.83
CA LEU A 213 4.13 3.42 -24.69
C LEU A 213 5.40 4.27 -24.54
N ASP A 214 6.52 3.69 -24.18
CA ASP A 214 7.82 4.32 -24.20
C ASP A 214 8.21 4.71 -25.63
N VAL A 215 7.96 3.85 -26.62
CA VAL A 215 8.22 4.12 -28.04
C VAL A 215 7.13 5.01 -28.63
N THR A 216 5.85 4.61 -28.50
CA THR A 216 4.75 5.28 -29.22
C THR A 216 4.37 6.63 -28.64
N ALA A 217 4.41 6.78 -27.30
CA ALA A 217 4.02 8.01 -26.63
C ALA A 217 5.19 8.93 -26.29
N HIS A 218 6.38 8.39 -26.00
CA HIS A 218 7.56 9.14 -25.57
C HIS A 218 8.71 9.15 -26.56
N GLY A 219 8.72 8.25 -27.57
CA GLY A 219 9.73 8.18 -28.60
C GLY A 219 11.11 7.72 -28.11
N GLU A 220 11.17 6.99 -27.01
CA GLU A 220 12.40 6.50 -26.39
C GLU A 220 12.25 5.06 -25.90
N THR A 221 13.36 4.39 -25.65
CA THR A 221 13.41 3.05 -25.08
C THR A 221 14.19 3.04 -23.79
N ALA A 222 13.72 2.31 -22.79
CA ALA A 222 14.38 2.22 -21.49
C ALA A 222 15.75 1.50 -21.56
N TYR A 223 15.91 0.56 -22.48
CA TYR A 223 17.14 -0.20 -22.68
C TYR A 223 17.51 -0.31 -24.15
N HIS A 224 18.78 -0.05 -24.46
CA HIS A 224 19.38 -0.34 -25.77
C HIS A 224 20.07 -1.71 -25.66
N MET A 225 19.47 -2.74 -26.24
CA MET A 225 20.04 -4.10 -26.36
C MET A 225 20.73 -4.26 -27.71
#